data_582300aa13c0879613701d94231509e5
#
_entry.id   582300aa13c0879613701d94231509e5
#
_cell.length_a   1.000
_cell.length_b   1.000
_cell.length_c   1.000
_cell.angle_alpha   90.00
_cell.angle_beta   90.00
_cell.angle_gamma   90.00
#
_symmetry.space_group_name_H-M   'P 1'
#
loop_
_entity.id
_entity.type
_entity.pdbx_description
1 polymer ?
#
loop_
_entity_poly.entity_id
_entity_poly.type
_entity_poly.pdbx_seq_one_letter_code
_entity_poly.pdbx_strand_id
1 'polypeptide(L)'
;MTIRITVDVFSGRPNPSVELDERESADVLDRLMPLQRLGEDEPDLPSEATLGYRGLMIEQIGDRREELPDVIRVAGSDMFGRGLAHRARDARVETYLISADGPLSSAGVDRGLLQRLSEEAERFAEIRRSWPVTFPPIPFWPPRCRCGPIYEPGWWNVPSRQPFNNCYNYATNYRSDTFAQPGQAAGAIYTSLTCGSVGPAAVADDLIDTPTADNACPTLGHLVALVIWPGVDFHWYRKGRNGWWSHKPGSTPVTNVDSSGNYIFDPRNANRGPYTDFCTFMVVMHGHIKIR
;
A
#
# COMPACT_ATOMS: atom_id res chain seq x y z
N MET A 1 7.39 -28.90 -3.42
CA MET A 1 7.51 -27.60 -2.74
C MET A 1 7.05 -26.51 -3.69
N THR A 2 6.08 -25.71 -3.30
CA THR A 2 5.51 -24.61 -4.09
C THR A 2 5.66 -23.28 -3.37
N ILE A 3 5.64 -22.18 -4.12
CA ILE A 3 5.64 -20.84 -3.55
C ILE A 3 4.42 -20.06 -4.04
N ARG A 4 3.94 -19.16 -3.20
CA ARG A 4 2.98 -18.12 -3.57
C ARG A 4 3.72 -16.80 -3.72
N ILE A 5 3.45 -16.09 -4.80
CA ILE A 5 3.98 -14.74 -5.02
C ILE A 5 2.82 -13.76 -5.00
N THR A 6 2.90 -12.80 -4.10
CA THR A 6 1.97 -11.66 -4.03
C THR A 6 2.68 -10.41 -4.50
N VAL A 7 2.08 -9.73 -5.49
CA VAL A 7 2.58 -8.45 -5.99
C VAL A 7 2.07 -7.34 -5.07
N ASP A 8 2.95 -6.77 -4.24
CA ASP A 8 2.57 -5.72 -3.30
C ASP A 8 2.53 -4.36 -4.00
N VAL A 9 1.35 -3.97 -4.48
CA VAL A 9 1.15 -2.80 -5.34
C VAL A 9 -0.08 -1.97 -4.97
N PHE A 10 -1.20 -2.61 -4.64
CA PHE A 10 -2.46 -1.90 -4.43
C PHE A 10 -2.63 -1.40 -2.99
N SER A 11 -3.35 -0.30 -2.86
CA SER A 11 -3.70 0.30 -1.57
C SER A 11 -5.17 0.09 -1.21
N GLY A 12 -6.04 0.15 -2.20
CA GLY A 12 -7.48 -0.01 -2.02
C GLY A 12 -7.97 -1.41 -2.34
N ARG A 13 -7.42 -2.04 -3.36
CA ARG A 13 -7.80 -3.36 -3.86
C ARG A 13 -6.92 -4.47 -3.26
N PRO A 14 -7.40 -5.73 -3.20
CA PRO A 14 -6.54 -6.86 -2.90
C PRO A 14 -5.39 -6.99 -3.92
N ASN A 15 -4.20 -7.27 -3.43
CA ASN A 15 -3.02 -7.49 -4.26
C ASN A 15 -3.15 -8.78 -5.09
N PRO A 16 -2.67 -8.79 -6.34
CA PRO A 16 -2.59 -10.01 -7.13
C PRO A 16 -1.68 -11.04 -6.46
N SER A 17 -2.14 -12.29 -6.39
CA SER A 17 -1.38 -13.38 -5.79
C SER A 17 -1.54 -14.63 -6.65
N VAL A 18 -0.45 -15.32 -6.93
CA VAL A 18 -0.40 -16.55 -7.73
C VAL A 18 0.44 -17.60 -7.05
N GLU A 19 0.11 -18.87 -7.27
CA GLU A 19 0.91 -20.00 -6.85
C GLU A 19 1.65 -20.55 -8.08
N LEU A 20 2.95 -20.72 -7.95
CA LEU A 20 3.78 -21.28 -9.00
C LEU A 20 3.83 -22.82 -8.85
N ASP A 21 3.98 -23.52 -9.98
CA ASP A 21 4.20 -24.96 -9.93
C ASP A 21 5.56 -25.31 -9.30
N GLU A 22 5.81 -26.62 -9.07
CA GLU A 22 7.03 -27.08 -8.39
C GLU A 22 8.31 -26.72 -9.17
N ARG A 23 8.26 -26.74 -10.50
CA ARG A 23 9.42 -26.45 -11.36
C ARG A 23 9.75 -24.96 -11.32
N GLU A 24 8.75 -24.12 -11.54
CA GLU A 24 8.88 -22.66 -11.48
C GLU A 24 9.30 -22.21 -10.09
N SER A 25 8.71 -22.81 -9.03
CA SER A 25 9.08 -22.55 -7.66
C SER A 25 10.55 -22.87 -7.37
N ALA A 26 11.04 -24.02 -7.87
CA ALA A 26 12.44 -24.39 -7.72
C ALA A 26 13.37 -23.38 -8.44
N ASP A 27 13.06 -22.98 -9.66
CA ASP A 27 13.87 -21.99 -10.41
C ASP A 27 13.93 -20.65 -9.68
N VAL A 28 12.80 -20.15 -9.18
CA VAL A 28 12.75 -18.90 -8.41
C VAL A 28 13.62 -19.01 -7.15
N LEU A 29 13.45 -20.07 -6.38
CA LEU A 29 14.22 -20.26 -5.14
C LEU A 29 15.72 -20.42 -5.39
N ASP A 30 16.12 -21.04 -6.49
CA ASP A 30 17.53 -21.17 -6.86
C ASP A 30 18.14 -19.82 -7.30
N ARG A 31 17.35 -18.91 -7.85
CA ARG A 31 17.78 -17.52 -8.14
C ARG A 31 17.95 -16.69 -6.86
N LEU A 32 17.19 -17.00 -5.83
CA LEU A 32 17.34 -16.35 -4.54
C LEU A 32 18.58 -16.83 -3.77
N MET A 33 18.96 -18.11 -3.89
CA MET A 33 20.02 -18.76 -3.11
C MET A 33 21.36 -18.87 -3.84
N PRO A 34 22.54 -18.81 -3.17
CA PRO A 34 22.72 -18.53 -1.75
C PRO A 34 22.57 -17.05 -1.42
N LEU A 35 22.10 -16.77 -0.21
CA LEU A 35 21.91 -15.42 0.29
C LEU A 35 23.22 -14.78 0.71
N GLN A 36 23.48 -13.55 0.27
CA GLN A 36 24.51 -12.71 0.82
C GLN A 36 23.88 -11.77 1.87
N ARG A 37 24.28 -11.89 3.13
CA ARG A 37 23.82 -10.97 4.18
C ARG A 37 24.34 -9.56 3.90
N LEU A 38 23.46 -8.59 3.95
CA LEU A 38 23.78 -7.18 3.85
C LEU A 38 24.26 -6.66 5.23
N GLY A 39 25.13 -5.66 5.24
CA GLY A 39 25.64 -5.04 6.47
C GLY A 39 24.56 -4.24 7.21
N GLU A 40 24.83 -3.90 8.48
CA GLU A 40 23.92 -3.12 9.32
C GLU A 40 23.73 -1.66 8.82
N ASP A 41 24.62 -1.18 7.95
CA ASP A 41 24.59 0.17 7.38
C ASP A 41 23.76 0.27 6.07
N GLU A 42 23.19 -0.84 5.57
CA GLU A 42 22.34 -0.76 4.39
C GLU A 42 20.90 -0.36 4.79
N PRO A 43 20.27 0.52 4.00
CA PRO A 43 18.98 1.10 4.38
C PRO A 43 17.92 0.02 4.54
N ASP A 44 17.16 0.12 5.61
CA ASP A 44 15.91 -0.60 5.79
C ASP A 44 15.02 -0.48 4.56
N LEU A 45 14.11 -1.46 4.40
CA LEU A 45 13.05 -1.36 3.38
C LEU A 45 12.50 0.05 3.35
N PRO A 46 12.33 0.63 2.15
CA PRO A 46 11.63 1.88 2.03
C PRO A 46 10.29 1.71 2.65
N SER A 47 9.93 2.74 3.32
CA SER A 47 8.80 2.76 4.19
C SER A 47 7.59 2.19 3.48
N GLU A 48 6.87 1.46 4.24
CA GLU A 48 5.50 1.04 4.04
C GLU A 48 4.56 2.21 3.68
N ALA A 49 5.08 3.45 3.64
CA ALA A 49 4.44 4.67 3.20
C ALA A 49 4.33 4.81 1.68
N THR A 50 5.13 4.05 0.91
CA THR A 50 5.15 4.17 -0.55
C THR A 50 3.83 3.74 -1.17
N LEU A 51 3.24 4.61 -1.97
CA LEU A 51 2.09 4.29 -2.80
C LEU A 51 2.53 3.75 -4.16
N GLY A 52 1.80 2.75 -4.67
CA GLY A 52 2.17 2.00 -5.86
C GLY A 52 2.97 0.75 -5.53
N TYR A 53 3.85 0.33 -6.42
CA TYR A 53 4.62 -0.89 -6.29
C TYR A 53 5.64 -0.83 -5.15
N ARG A 54 5.65 -1.88 -4.31
CA ARG A 54 6.51 -2.02 -3.12
C ARG A 54 7.34 -3.30 -3.11
N GLY A 55 7.34 -4.04 -4.21
CA GLY A 55 8.07 -5.30 -4.35
C GLY A 55 7.15 -6.52 -4.38
N LEU A 56 7.77 -7.69 -4.32
CA LEU A 56 7.10 -8.99 -4.36
C LEU A 56 7.22 -9.66 -2.98
N MET A 57 6.12 -10.26 -2.52
CA MET A 57 6.13 -11.11 -1.33
C MET A 57 6.09 -12.57 -1.78
N ILE A 58 7.11 -13.33 -1.41
CA ILE A 58 7.25 -14.75 -1.72
C ILE A 58 7.02 -15.54 -0.44
N GLU A 59 6.01 -16.39 -0.44
CA GLU A 59 5.64 -17.27 0.68
C GLU A 59 5.88 -18.73 0.29
N GLN A 60 6.57 -19.49 1.14
CA GLN A 60 6.77 -20.93 0.96
C GLN A 60 5.51 -21.70 1.38
N ILE A 61 4.96 -22.55 0.49
CA ILE A 61 3.78 -23.36 0.73
C ILE A 61 4.17 -24.85 0.72
N GLY A 62 3.69 -25.60 1.71
CA GLY A 62 4.01 -27.03 1.84
C GLY A 62 5.42 -27.27 2.41
N ASP A 63 6.18 -28.15 1.76
CA ASP A 63 7.56 -28.45 2.16
C ASP A 63 8.42 -27.19 2.05
N ARG A 64 9.17 -26.88 3.11
CA ARG A 64 9.91 -25.61 3.24
C ARG A 64 11.41 -25.83 3.17
N ARG A 65 12.12 -24.87 2.62
CA ARG A 65 13.58 -24.75 2.78
C ARG A 65 13.85 -24.00 4.09
N GLU A 66 14.45 -24.65 5.06
CA GLU A 66 14.72 -24.08 6.40
C GLU A 66 15.70 -22.91 6.37
N GLU A 67 16.54 -22.85 5.31
CA GLU A 67 17.51 -21.77 5.12
C GLU A 67 16.84 -20.44 4.74
N LEU A 68 15.58 -20.48 4.25
CA LEU A 68 14.81 -19.31 3.86
C LEU A 68 13.73 -18.96 4.90
N PRO A 69 13.42 -17.67 5.09
CA PRO A 69 12.24 -17.26 5.84
C PRO A 69 10.95 -17.78 5.21
N ASP A 70 9.90 -17.98 6.01
CA ASP A 70 8.57 -18.39 5.52
C ASP A 70 7.99 -17.40 4.53
N VAL A 71 8.25 -16.11 4.75
CA VAL A 71 7.87 -15.00 3.88
C VAL A 71 9.10 -14.14 3.61
N ILE A 72 9.34 -13.88 2.34
CA ILE A 72 10.44 -13.06 1.85
C ILE A 72 9.86 -11.92 1.03
N ARG A 73 10.27 -10.68 1.31
CA ARG A 73 10.01 -9.54 0.42
C ARG A 73 11.19 -9.37 -0.51
N VAL A 74 10.94 -9.28 -1.80
CA VAL A 74 11.94 -8.99 -2.84
C VAL A 74 11.66 -7.60 -3.40
N ALA A 75 12.69 -6.75 -3.43
CA ALA A 75 12.63 -5.43 -4.03
C ALA A 75 13.99 -5.13 -4.69
N GLY A 76 14.02 -5.14 -6.03
CA GLY A 76 15.26 -5.13 -6.79
C GLY A 76 16.04 -6.43 -6.61
N SER A 77 17.29 -6.31 -6.21
CA SER A 77 18.16 -7.44 -5.83
C SER A 77 18.09 -7.79 -4.35
N ASP A 78 17.39 -6.99 -3.56
CA ASP A 78 17.42 -7.10 -2.11
C ASP A 78 16.23 -7.92 -1.60
N MET A 79 16.48 -8.71 -0.57
CA MET A 79 15.53 -9.60 0.05
C MET A 79 15.45 -9.30 1.54
N PHE A 80 14.24 -9.28 2.05
CA PHE A 80 13.96 -8.97 3.44
C PHE A 80 13.09 -10.06 4.06
N GLY A 81 13.56 -10.60 5.18
CA GLY A 81 12.82 -11.61 5.93
C GLY A 81 13.39 -11.79 7.33
N ARG A 82 12.53 -12.03 8.32
CA ARG A 82 12.90 -12.20 9.75
C ARG A 82 13.74 -11.06 10.33
N GLY A 83 13.54 -9.81 9.84
CA GLY A 83 14.31 -8.64 10.31
C GLY A 83 15.75 -8.57 9.79
N LEU A 84 16.09 -9.35 8.78
CA LEU A 84 17.40 -9.36 8.14
C LEU A 84 17.28 -8.99 6.66
N ALA A 85 18.23 -8.20 6.18
CA ALA A 85 18.38 -7.88 4.78
C ALA A 85 19.45 -8.79 4.14
N HIS A 86 19.15 -9.26 2.94
CA HIS A 86 20.04 -10.11 2.15
C HIS A 86 19.99 -9.67 0.70
N ARG A 87 21.02 -10.05 -0.06
CA ARG A 87 21.03 -9.90 -1.52
C ARG A 87 20.78 -11.25 -2.18
N ALA A 88 19.86 -11.28 -3.16
CA ALA A 88 19.60 -12.45 -3.96
C ALA A 88 20.83 -12.79 -4.83
N ARG A 89 21.04 -14.08 -5.11
CA ARG A 89 22.07 -14.55 -6.05
C ARG A 89 21.93 -13.91 -7.41
N ASP A 90 20.71 -13.88 -7.93
CA ASP A 90 20.38 -13.22 -9.19
C ASP A 90 19.86 -11.80 -8.90
N ALA A 91 20.69 -10.80 -9.17
CA ALA A 91 20.34 -9.39 -8.99
C ALA A 91 19.14 -8.94 -9.85
N ARG A 92 18.71 -9.74 -10.82
CA ARG A 92 17.57 -9.48 -11.71
C ARG A 92 16.36 -10.33 -11.41
N VAL A 93 16.30 -10.97 -10.24
CA VAL A 93 15.20 -11.87 -9.88
C VAL A 93 13.83 -11.17 -9.94
N GLU A 94 13.72 -9.94 -9.48
CA GLU A 94 12.49 -9.15 -9.57
C GLU A 94 12.10 -8.89 -11.03
N THR A 95 13.04 -8.40 -11.85
CA THR A 95 12.81 -8.16 -13.29
C THR A 95 12.39 -9.44 -14.03
N TYR A 96 13.02 -10.58 -13.67
CA TYR A 96 12.63 -11.88 -14.22
C TYR A 96 11.19 -12.24 -13.85
N LEU A 97 10.80 -12.07 -12.61
CA LEU A 97 9.46 -12.40 -12.11
C LEU A 97 8.37 -11.55 -12.77
N ILE A 98 8.59 -10.23 -12.94
CA ILE A 98 7.59 -9.30 -13.48
C ILE A 98 7.66 -9.17 -15.04
N SER A 99 8.60 -9.84 -15.69
CA SER A 99 8.73 -9.77 -17.16
C SER A 99 7.49 -10.33 -17.87
N ALA A 100 7.26 -9.86 -19.10
CA ALA A 100 6.11 -10.28 -19.93
C ALA A 100 6.06 -11.80 -20.19
N ASP A 101 7.22 -12.45 -20.21
CA ASP A 101 7.39 -13.89 -20.40
C ASP A 101 7.83 -14.60 -19.09
N GLY A 102 7.71 -13.91 -17.97
CA GLY A 102 8.12 -14.40 -16.66
C GLY A 102 7.04 -15.24 -15.97
N PRO A 103 7.39 -15.81 -14.78
CA PRO A 103 6.50 -16.69 -14.03
C PRO A 103 5.16 -16.04 -13.66
N LEU A 104 5.12 -14.76 -13.30
CA LEU A 104 3.87 -14.08 -12.96
C LEU A 104 2.92 -13.97 -14.17
N SER A 105 3.46 -13.73 -15.37
CA SER A 105 2.66 -13.73 -16.61
C SER A 105 2.12 -15.12 -16.93
N SER A 106 2.97 -16.15 -16.82
CA SER A 106 2.59 -17.54 -17.02
C SER A 106 1.51 -18.02 -16.06
N ALA A 107 1.59 -17.56 -14.81
CA ALA A 107 0.62 -17.87 -13.76
C ALA A 107 -0.67 -17.02 -13.82
N GLY A 108 -0.83 -16.16 -14.84
CA GLY A 108 -2.07 -15.45 -15.13
C GLY A 108 -2.19 -14.03 -14.55
N VAL A 109 -1.11 -13.42 -14.07
CA VAL A 109 -1.12 -12.01 -13.73
C VAL A 109 -1.30 -11.16 -14.99
N ASP A 110 -2.16 -10.16 -14.93
CA ASP A 110 -2.48 -9.29 -16.07
C ASP A 110 -1.22 -8.63 -16.69
N ARG A 111 -1.03 -8.77 -17.99
CA ARG A 111 0.14 -8.27 -18.69
C ARG A 111 0.24 -6.75 -18.68
N GLY A 112 -0.89 -6.05 -18.73
CA GLY A 112 -0.91 -4.60 -18.64
C GLY A 112 -0.47 -4.11 -17.25
N LEU A 113 -0.80 -4.86 -16.21
CA LEU A 113 -0.28 -4.61 -14.87
C LEU A 113 1.23 -4.87 -14.82
N LEU A 114 1.72 -6.02 -15.35
CA LEU A 114 3.15 -6.35 -15.35
C LEU A 114 4.01 -5.30 -16.07
N GLN A 115 3.53 -4.76 -17.18
CA GLN A 115 4.20 -3.66 -17.86
C GLN A 115 4.34 -2.42 -16.97
N ARG A 116 3.27 -2.03 -16.28
CA ARG A 116 3.28 -0.90 -15.33
C ARG A 116 4.18 -1.18 -14.12
N LEU A 117 4.26 -2.44 -13.68
CA LEU A 117 5.13 -2.82 -12.56
C LEU A 117 6.60 -2.60 -12.88
N SER A 118 7.03 -2.81 -14.13
CA SER A 118 8.42 -2.56 -14.54
C SER A 118 8.80 -1.07 -14.38
N GLU A 119 7.91 -0.16 -14.80
CA GLU A 119 8.09 1.28 -14.64
C GLU A 119 8.06 1.69 -13.14
N GLU A 120 7.14 1.10 -12.38
CA GLU A 120 7.01 1.36 -10.94
C GLU A 120 8.20 0.78 -10.15
N ALA A 121 8.78 -0.35 -10.54
CA ALA A 121 9.95 -0.93 -9.89
C ALA A 121 11.18 -0.01 -10.03
N GLU A 122 11.38 0.61 -11.19
CA GLU A 122 12.43 1.61 -11.39
C GLU A 122 12.22 2.83 -10.50
N ARG A 123 11.00 3.37 -10.45
CA ARG A 123 10.63 4.48 -9.59
C ARG A 123 10.81 4.13 -8.10
N PHE A 124 10.42 2.93 -7.70
CA PHE A 124 10.58 2.45 -6.33
C PHE A 124 12.06 2.33 -5.93
N ALA A 125 12.91 1.83 -6.84
CA ALA A 125 14.35 1.77 -6.61
C ALA A 125 14.98 3.17 -6.48
N GLU A 126 14.46 4.18 -7.19
CA GLU A 126 14.89 5.57 -7.05
C GLU A 126 14.48 6.17 -5.71
N ILE A 127 13.22 5.97 -5.30
CA ILE A 127 12.72 6.37 -3.98
C ILE A 127 13.58 5.77 -2.87
N ARG A 128 13.90 4.48 -2.96
CA ARG A 128 14.77 3.79 -2.01
C ARG A 128 16.13 4.46 -1.84
N ARG A 129 16.75 4.86 -2.95
CA ARG A 129 18.05 5.53 -2.92
C ARG A 129 17.99 6.94 -2.33
N SER A 130 16.84 7.61 -2.47
CA SER A 130 16.65 8.99 -2.03
C SER A 130 15.97 9.12 -0.67
N TRP A 131 15.56 8.01 -0.03
CA TRP A 131 14.85 8.04 1.24
C TRP A 131 15.66 8.71 2.34
N PRO A 132 15.09 9.69 3.05
CA PRO A 132 15.84 10.39 4.10
C PRO A 132 16.11 9.47 5.29
N VAL A 133 17.36 9.41 5.72
CA VAL A 133 17.80 8.70 6.94
C VAL A 133 17.21 9.31 8.20
N THR A 134 16.81 10.59 8.14
CA THR A 134 16.18 11.33 9.23
C THR A 134 14.92 12.03 8.75
N PHE A 135 13.85 11.96 9.54
CA PHE A 135 12.64 12.72 9.25
C PHE A 135 12.94 14.22 9.26
N PRO A 136 12.41 14.98 8.29
CA PRO A 136 12.58 16.42 8.29
C PRO A 136 11.96 17.01 9.57
N PRO A 137 12.52 18.10 10.13
CA PRO A 137 11.94 18.76 11.28
C PRO A 137 10.51 19.22 10.96
N ILE A 138 9.60 19.07 11.91
CA ILE A 138 8.23 19.52 11.78
C ILE A 138 8.20 21.04 11.72
N PRO A 139 7.88 21.68 10.58
CA PRO A 139 8.01 23.13 10.42
C PRO A 139 6.96 23.91 11.24
N PHE A 140 5.82 23.30 11.53
CA PHE A 140 4.74 23.87 12.34
C PHE A 140 3.76 22.74 12.79
N TRP A 141 2.95 23.04 13.81
CA TRP A 141 1.88 22.15 14.23
C TRP A 141 0.56 22.62 13.62
N PRO A 142 -0.13 21.80 12.81
CA PRO A 142 -1.41 22.18 12.24
C PRO A 142 -2.48 22.32 13.34
N PRO A 143 -3.54 23.10 13.07
CA PRO A 143 -4.67 23.21 14.01
C PRO A 143 -5.29 21.84 14.29
N ARG A 144 -5.61 21.57 15.57
CA ARG A 144 -6.24 20.32 15.97
C ARG A 144 -7.66 20.20 15.43
N CYS A 145 -8.00 19.03 14.88
CA CYS A 145 -9.36 18.68 14.44
C CYS A 145 -10.14 18.01 15.59
N ARG A 146 -11.07 18.74 16.17
CA ARG A 146 -11.78 18.33 17.39
C ARG A 146 -12.43 16.95 17.31
N CYS A 147 -13.06 16.64 16.17
CA CYS A 147 -13.76 15.38 15.91
C CYS A 147 -12.91 14.36 15.11
N GLY A 148 -11.66 14.68 14.82
CA GLY A 148 -10.76 13.77 14.10
C GLY A 148 -10.41 12.54 14.95
N PRO A 149 -10.24 11.36 14.33
CA PRO A 149 -9.75 10.16 15.01
C PRO A 149 -8.30 10.37 15.48
N ILE A 150 -7.91 9.64 16.51
CA ILE A 150 -6.54 9.64 17.00
C ILE A 150 -5.65 8.88 15.97
N TYR A 151 -4.41 9.32 15.82
CA TYR A 151 -3.39 8.57 15.09
C TYR A 151 -2.87 7.44 15.98
N GLU A 152 -3.27 6.22 15.70
CA GLU A 152 -3.03 5.03 16.53
C GLU A 152 -2.37 3.90 15.72
N PRO A 153 -1.10 4.07 15.27
CA PRO A 153 -0.42 3.01 14.53
C PRO A 153 -0.32 1.70 15.33
N GLY A 154 -0.07 1.77 16.63
CA GLY A 154 0.00 0.59 17.49
C GLY A 154 -1.30 -0.22 17.55
N TRP A 155 -2.45 0.39 17.29
CA TRP A 155 -3.72 -0.33 17.21
C TRP A 155 -3.94 -0.96 15.82
N TRP A 156 -3.60 -0.23 14.74
CA TRP A 156 -3.84 -0.68 13.38
C TRP A 156 -2.79 -1.69 12.87
N ASN A 157 -1.55 -1.58 13.34
CA ASN A 157 -0.40 -2.31 12.81
C ASN A 157 -0.16 -3.68 13.45
N VAL A 158 -1.08 -4.18 14.27
CA VAL A 158 -0.95 -5.54 14.82
C VAL A 158 -1.26 -6.59 13.76
N PRO A 159 -0.60 -7.78 13.79
CA PRO A 159 -0.76 -8.82 12.78
C PRO A 159 -2.21 -9.28 12.54
N SER A 160 -3.07 -9.19 13.56
CA SER A 160 -4.48 -9.57 13.45
C SER A 160 -5.39 -8.54 12.78
N ARG A 161 -4.88 -7.36 12.41
CA ARG A 161 -5.66 -6.26 11.79
C ARG A 161 -5.02 -5.71 10.53
N GLN A 162 -3.69 -5.51 10.58
CA GLN A 162 -2.95 -4.83 9.53
C GLN A 162 -3.20 -5.41 8.13
N PRO A 163 -3.07 -6.75 7.89
CA PRO A 163 -3.21 -7.31 6.55
C PRO A 163 -4.66 -7.38 6.06
N PHE A 164 -5.65 -7.26 6.95
CA PHE A 164 -7.06 -7.45 6.63
C PHE A 164 -7.83 -6.15 6.42
N ASN A 165 -7.21 -5.01 6.66
CA ASN A 165 -7.82 -3.69 6.52
C ASN A 165 -6.99 -2.83 5.57
N ASN A 166 -7.64 -2.17 4.63
CA ASN A 166 -7.01 -1.32 3.62
C ASN A 166 -7.08 0.18 3.95
N CYS A 167 -6.77 1.02 2.96
CA CYS A 167 -6.83 2.48 3.09
C CYS A 167 -8.25 2.99 3.38
N TYR A 168 -9.30 2.35 2.84
CA TYR A 168 -10.69 2.76 3.05
C TYR A 168 -11.16 2.45 4.46
N ASN A 169 -10.83 1.25 5.00
CA ASN A 169 -11.05 0.93 6.41
C ASN A 169 -10.39 1.96 7.33
N TYR A 170 -9.13 2.29 7.05
CA TYR A 170 -8.39 3.25 7.84
C TYR A 170 -8.97 4.66 7.74
N ALA A 171 -9.26 5.12 6.54
CA ALA A 171 -9.81 6.46 6.31
C ALA A 171 -11.17 6.63 7.00
N THR A 172 -12.05 5.66 6.91
CA THR A 172 -13.37 5.69 7.55
C THR A 172 -13.33 5.43 9.05
N ASN A 173 -12.15 5.08 9.59
CA ASN A 173 -11.95 4.67 10.97
C ASN A 173 -12.83 3.47 11.37
N TYR A 174 -13.04 2.55 10.43
CA TYR A 174 -13.89 1.38 10.60
C TYR A 174 -13.14 0.08 10.30
N ARG A 175 -12.91 -0.73 11.32
CA ARG A 175 -12.34 -2.05 11.16
C ARG A 175 -13.44 -3.02 10.70
N SER A 176 -13.29 -3.62 9.53
CA SER A 176 -14.19 -4.67 9.05
C SER A 176 -13.49 -6.02 8.84
N ASP A 177 -12.16 -6.00 8.75
CA ASP A 177 -11.31 -7.15 8.41
C ASP A 177 -11.71 -7.81 7.07
N THR A 178 -12.22 -7.01 6.13
CA THR A 178 -12.71 -7.47 4.82
C THR A 178 -11.98 -6.83 3.64
N PHE A 179 -11.02 -5.95 3.89
CA PHE A 179 -10.39 -5.14 2.84
C PHE A 179 -11.42 -4.34 2.05
N ALA A 180 -12.18 -3.52 2.78
CA ALA A 180 -13.41 -2.86 2.36
C ALA A 180 -13.30 -2.11 1.04
N GLN A 181 -14.37 -2.19 0.22
CA GLN A 181 -14.45 -1.51 -1.07
C GLN A 181 -15.55 -0.45 -1.04
N PRO A 182 -15.29 0.79 -1.55
CA PRO A 182 -16.31 1.83 -1.63
C PRO A 182 -17.58 1.35 -2.32
N GLY A 183 -18.75 1.57 -1.70
CA GLY A 183 -20.06 1.18 -2.21
C GLY A 183 -20.44 -0.28 -2.02
N GLN A 184 -19.52 -1.15 -1.60
CA GLN A 184 -19.81 -2.58 -1.47
C GLN A 184 -20.89 -2.85 -0.41
N ALA A 185 -20.81 -2.21 0.74
CA ALA A 185 -21.78 -2.40 1.80
C ALA A 185 -23.16 -1.85 1.44
N ALA A 186 -23.21 -0.82 0.61
CA ALA A 186 -24.46 -0.22 0.08
C ALA A 186 -25.00 -0.93 -1.16
N GLY A 187 -24.31 -1.93 -1.72
CA GLY A 187 -24.67 -2.57 -2.98
C GLY A 187 -24.47 -1.69 -4.22
N ALA A 188 -23.62 -0.68 -4.14
CA ALA A 188 -23.34 0.32 -5.17
C ALA A 188 -21.82 0.46 -5.40
N ILE A 189 -21.13 -0.68 -5.52
CA ILE A 189 -19.69 -0.71 -5.74
C ILE A 189 -19.32 0.04 -7.03
N TYR A 190 -18.17 0.71 -7.03
CA TYR A 190 -17.63 1.40 -8.21
C TYR A 190 -17.45 0.44 -9.40
N THR A 191 -17.64 0.93 -10.62
CA THR A 191 -17.53 0.17 -11.87
C THR A 191 -16.23 0.45 -12.64
N SER A 192 -15.53 1.51 -12.26
CA SER A 192 -14.24 1.89 -12.84
C SER A 192 -13.38 2.60 -11.80
N LEU A 193 -12.07 2.59 -12.02
CA LEU A 193 -11.10 3.23 -11.13
C LEU A 193 -10.84 4.68 -11.58
N THR A 194 -11.86 5.50 -11.38
CA THR A 194 -11.89 6.93 -11.69
C THR A 194 -12.55 7.71 -10.55
N CYS A 195 -12.27 8.99 -10.43
CA CYS A 195 -12.92 9.86 -9.45
C CYS A 195 -14.44 9.82 -9.56
N GLY A 196 -14.97 9.84 -10.80
CA GLY A 196 -16.42 9.83 -11.08
C GLY A 196 -17.12 8.50 -10.76
N SER A 197 -16.40 7.43 -10.47
CA SER A 197 -16.98 6.14 -10.10
C SER A 197 -16.75 5.81 -8.62
N VAL A 198 -15.53 6.00 -8.11
CA VAL A 198 -15.19 5.68 -6.71
C VAL A 198 -15.79 6.68 -5.72
N GLY A 199 -15.84 7.96 -6.07
CA GLY A 199 -16.44 9.00 -5.22
C GLY A 199 -17.92 8.75 -4.93
N PRO A 200 -18.80 8.61 -5.94
CA PRO A 200 -20.20 8.26 -5.74
C PRO A 200 -20.43 6.94 -5.00
N ALA A 201 -19.57 5.94 -5.19
CA ALA A 201 -19.63 4.69 -4.43
C ALA A 201 -19.40 4.92 -2.93
N ALA A 202 -18.43 5.78 -2.57
CA ALA A 202 -18.23 6.17 -1.18
C ALA A 202 -19.39 7.00 -0.61
N VAL A 203 -20.04 7.83 -1.43
CA VAL A 203 -21.29 8.53 -1.02
C VAL A 203 -22.42 7.55 -0.74
N ALA A 204 -22.51 6.46 -1.49
CA ALA A 204 -23.50 5.39 -1.21
C ALA A 204 -23.24 4.69 0.15
N ASP A 205 -22.00 4.68 0.63
CA ASP A 205 -21.62 4.23 1.97
C ASP A 205 -21.82 5.31 3.05
N ASP A 206 -22.55 6.40 2.73
CA ASP A 206 -22.88 7.53 3.59
C ASP A 206 -21.69 8.47 3.93
N LEU A 207 -20.64 8.49 3.11
CA LEU A 207 -19.66 9.57 3.17
C LEU A 207 -20.25 10.85 2.54
N ILE A 208 -19.95 11.99 3.15
CA ILE A 208 -20.46 13.30 2.67
C ILE A 208 -19.41 13.92 1.77
N ASP A 209 -19.73 14.07 0.49
CA ASP A 209 -18.85 14.74 -0.48
C ASP A 209 -18.75 16.24 -0.18
N THR A 210 -17.53 16.75 -0.11
CA THR A 210 -17.23 18.15 0.19
C THR A 210 -16.15 18.69 -0.75
N PRO A 211 -16.41 18.78 -2.06
CA PRO A 211 -15.41 19.12 -3.06
C PRO A 211 -14.78 20.52 -2.85
N THR A 212 -15.47 21.39 -2.12
CA THR A 212 -14.99 22.75 -1.78
C THR A 212 -14.25 22.83 -0.45
N ALA A 213 -14.12 21.70 0.29
CA ALA A 213 -13.35 21.69 1.54
C ALA A 213 -11.87 22.02 1.24
N ASP A 214 -11.35 23.03 1.94
CA ASP A 214 -9.97 23.47 1.76
C ASP A 214 -9.07 22.97 2.90
N ASN A 215 -8.91 21.66 3.02
CA ASN A 215 -8.07 21.03 4.06
C ASN A 215 -8.43 21.44 5.51
N ALA A 216 -9.59 22.07 5.70
CA ALA A 216 -10.06 22.52 7.00
C ALA A 216 -10.68 21.37 7.81
N CYS A 217 -10.57 21.46 9.14
CA CYS A 217 -11.27 20.51 10.01
C CYS A 217 -12.79 20.72 9.93
N PRO A 218 -13.59 19.69 9.65
CA PRO A 218 -15.04 19.83 9.69
C PRO A 218 -15.54 20.05 11.13
N THR A 219 -16.70 20.67 11.27
CA THR A 219 -17.33 20.89 12.58
C THR A 219 -17.75 19.57 13.23
N LEU A 220 -18.21 18.62 12.44
CA LEU A 220 -18.60 17.27 12.85
C LEU A 220 -17.93 16.24 11.93
N GLY A 221 -17.67 15.06 12.48
CA GLY A 221 -16.97 14.00 11.75
C GLY A 221 -15.49 14.30 11.53
N HIS A 222 -14.88 13.67 10.55
CA HIS A 222 -13.50 13.93 10.16
C HIS A 222 -13.32 13.94 8.64
N LEU A 223 -12.31 14.66 8.20
CA LEU A 223 -11.98 14.82 6.77
C LEU A 223 -11.18 13.62 6.27
N VAL A 224 -11.56 13.14 5.09
CA VAL A 224 -10.82 12.14 4.31
C VAL A 224 -10.60 12.67 2.89
N ALA A 225 -9.62 12.12 2.18
CA ALA A 225 -9.32 12.51 0.81
C ALA A 225 -9.20 11.28 -0.08
N LEU A 226 -9.87 11.33 -1.23
CA LEU A 226 -9.81 10.32 -2.28
C LEU A 226 -8.80 10.72 -3.35
N VAL A 227 -7.91 9.79 -3.69
CA VAL A 227 -7.02 9.88 -4.84
C VAL A 227 -7.09 8.61 -5.68
N ILE A 228 -6.81 8.73 -6.98
CA ILE A 228 -6.91 7.64 -7.95
C ILE A 228 -5.59 7.46 -8.69
N TRP A 229 -5.18 6.22 -8.82
CA TRP A 229 -4.28 5.75 -9.87
C TRP A 229 -5.15 5.36 -11.06
N PRO A 230 -5.20 6.18 -12.13
CA PRO A 230 -6.20 6.03 -13.19
C PRO A 230 -6.26 4.62 -13.79
N GLY A 231 -7.44 4.01 -13.72
CA GLY A 231 -7.70 2.68 -14.24
C GLY A 231 -7.05 1.51 -13.46
N VAL A 232 -6.34 1.78 -12.36
CA VAL A 232 -5.55 0.76 -11.64
C VAL A 232 -5.98 0.57 -10.20
N ASP A 233 -6.04 1.66 -9.40
CA ASP A 233 -6.38 1.55 -7.97
C ASP A 233 -6.89 2.89 -7.41
N PHE A 234 -7.42 2.86 -6.19
CA PHE A 234 -7.79 4.03 -5.39
C PHE A 234 -7.01 4.05 -4.09
N HIS A 235 -6.88 5.25 -3.51
CA HIS A 235 -6.32 5.39 -2.17
C HIS A 235 -7.03 6.48 -1.38
N TRP A 236 -7.05 6.29 -0.06
CA TRP A 236 -7.68 7.20 0.88
C TRP A 236 -6.72 7.66 1.97
N TYR A 237 -6.79 8.94 2.27
CA TYR A 237 -6.13 9.58 3.40
C TYR A 237 -7.14 9.96 4.47
N ARG A 238 -6.68 10.10 5.71
CA ARG A 238 -7.48 10.52 6.86
C ARG A 238 -6.82 11.66 7.60
N LYS A 239 -7.58 12.74 7.90
CA LYS A 239 -7.13 13.82 8.77
C LYS A 239 -7.38 13.45 10.23
N GLY A 240 -6.32 13.40 11.03
CA GLY A 240 -6.37 13.04 12.43
C GLY A 240 -6.70 14.21 13.36
N ARG A 241 -6.99 13.89 14.62
CA ARG A 241 -7.23 14.89 15.67
C ARG A 241 -6.05 15.86 15.87
N ASN A 242 -4.85 15.41 15.62
CA ASN A 242 -3.64 16.24 15.67
C ASN A 242 -3.51 17.23 14.51
N GLY A 243 -4.44 17.22 13.55
CA GLY A 243 -4.44 18.06 12.37
C GLY A 243 -3.60 17.55 11.20
N TRP A 244 -2.82 16.50 11.41
CA TRP A 244 -2.02 15.85 10.38
C TRP A 244 -2.82 14.85 9.57
N TRP A 245 -2.37 14.58 8.35
CA TRP A 245 -2.87 13.50 7.55
C TRP A 245 -2.07 12.22 7.77
N SER A 246 -2.75 11.11 7.61
CA SER A 246 -2.17 9.78 7.67
C SER A 246 -2.90 8.84 6.73
N HIS A 247 -2.28 7.72 6.40
CA HIS A 247 -2.87 6.74 5.50
C HIS A 247 -2.39 5.33 5.82
N LYS A 248 -2.98 4.36 5.14
CA LYS A 248 -2.61 2.95 5.23
C LYS A 248 -2.53 2.37 3.81
N PRO A 249 -1.34 2.22 3.24
CA PRO A 249 -1.18 1.65 1.90
C PRO A 249 -1.49 0.14 1.88
N GLY A 250 -2.71 -0.23 1.56
CA GLY A 250 -3.13 -1.63 1.48
C GLY A 250 -2.93 -2.41 2.78
N SER A 251 -2.25 -3.55 2.69
CA SER A 251 -1.93 -4.42 3.83
C SER A 251 -0.74 -3.94 4.68
N THR A 252 -0.10 -2.82 4.32
CA THR A 252 1.06 -2.30 5.05
C THR A 252 0.66 -1.54 6.32
N PRO A 253 1.61 -1.17 7.21
CA PRO A 253 1.33 -0.35 8.37
C PRO A 253 0.74 1.03 8.04
N VAL A 254 0.09 1.59 9.04
CA VAL A 254 -0.36 2.99 9.04
C VAL A 254 0.82 3.92 9.18
N THR A 255 0.83 5.00 8.40
CA THR A 255 1.86 6.02 8.41
C THR A 255 1.30 7.43 8.24
N ASN A 256 2.06 8.45 8.63
CA ASN A 256 1.73 9.87 8.46
C ASN A 256 2.73 10.60 7.54
N VAL A 257 3.53 9.82 6.81
CA VAL A 257 4.46 10.35 5.80
C VAL A 257 4.07 9.87 4.41
N ASP A 258 4.44 10.64 3.40
CA ASP A 258 4.20 10.35 1.98
C ASP A 258 5.27 9.40 1.38
N SER A 259 5.18 9.11 0.09
CA SER A 259 6.13 8.25 -0.62
C SER A 259 7.58 8.78 -0.68
N SER A 260 7.83 10.01 -0.26
CA SER A 260 9.17 10.61 -0.12
C SER A 260 9.62 10.72 1.34
N GLY A 261 8.84 10.22 2.31
CA GLY A 261 9.15 10.32 3.74
C GLY A 261 8.80 11.66 4.37
N ASN A 262 8.10 12.55 3.68
CA ASN A 262 7.68 13.84 4.22
C ASN A 262 6.34 13.72 4.96
N TYR A 263 6.21 14.44 6.07
CA TYR A 263 4.93 14.53 6.77
C TYR A 263 3.83 15.09 5.87
N ILE A 264 2.65 14.46 5.90
CA ILE A 264 1.52 14.85 5.05
C ILE A 264 0.72 15.96 5.70
N PHE A 265 0.89 17.19 5.21
CA PHE A 265 0.11 18.37 5.60
C PHE A 265 -1.15 18.52 4.79
N ASP A 266 -1.06 18.17 3.50
CA ASP A 266 -2.14 18.25 2.53
C ASP A 266 -1.95 17.15 1.49
N PRO A 267 -2.91 16.22 1.34
CA PRO A 267 -2.81 15.14 0.35
C PRO A 267 -2.69 15.62 -1.09
N ARG A 268 -3.12 16.86 -1.40
CA ARG A 268 -2.98 17.46 -2.74
C ARG A 268 -1.52 17.65 -3.13
N ASN A 269 -0.66 17.93 -2.14
CA ASN A 269 0.76 18.27 -2.32
C ASN A 269 1.71 17.11 -1.95
N ALA A 270 1.20 16.02 -1.38
CA ALA A 270 1.98 14.85 -0.99
C ALA A 270 2.52 14.10 -2.23
N ASN A 271 3.68 13.47 -2.09
CA ASN A 271 4.12 12.50 -3.09
C ASN A 271 3.23 11.25 -3.02
N ARG A 272 2.28 11.15 -3.95
CA ARG A 272 1.31 10.07 -4.04
C ARG A 272 1.72 8.96 -5.00
N GLY A 273 2.97 8.96 -5.47
CA GLY A 273 3.39 8.00 -6.46
C GLY A 273 2.50 8.03 -7.71
N PRO A 274 2.02 6.87 -8.19
CA PRO A 274 1.20 6.80 -9.39
C PRO A 274 -0.26 7.26 -9.21
N TYR A 275 -0.71 7.61 -8.00
CA TYR A 275 -2.06 8.11 -7.74
C TYR A 275 -2.15 9.60 -8.11
N THR A 276 -2.13 9.89 -9.40
CA THR A 276 -2.02 11.24 -9.96
C THR A 276 -3.26 12.09 -9.73
N ASP A 277 -4.45 11.47 -9.74
CA ASP A 277 -5.70 12.19 -9.67
C ASP A 277 -6.11 12.43 -8.22
N PHE A 278 -6.14 13.68 -7.80
CA PHE A 278 -6.82 14.10 -6.58
C PHE A 278 -8.30 14.33 -6.90
N CYS A 279 -9.20 13.56 -6.27
CA CYS A 279 -10.62 13.63 -6.59
C CYS A 279 -11.35 14.66 -5.75
N THR A 280 -11.38 14.46 -4.44
CA THR A 280 -12.19 15.27 -3.54
C THR A 280 -11.80 15.06 -2.07
N PHE A 281 -12.23 15.97 -1.23
CA PHE A 281 -12.37 15.74 0.20
C PHE A 281 -13.79 15.26 0.50
N MET A 282 -13.91 14.40 1.50
CA MET A 282 -15.20 13.94 2.05
C MET A 282 -15.18 13.99 3.56
N VAL A 283 -16.36 14.00 4.17
CA VAL A 283 -16.51 13.90 5.63
C VAL A 283 -17.08 12.55 6.00
N VAL A 284 -16.44 11.90 6.96
CA VAL A 284 -16.91 10.68 7.60
C VAL A 284 -17.58 11.02 8.92
N MET A 285 -18.86 10.64 9.05
CA MET A 285 -19.62 10.78 10.28
C MET A 285 -19.59 9.46 11.04
N HIS A 286 -18.98 9.45 12.22
CA HIS A 286 -18.88 8.25 13.06
C HIS A 286 -20.25 7.65 13.37
N GLY A 287 -20.39 6.35 13.17
CA GLY A 287 -21.61 5.60 13.43
C GLY A 287 -22.69 5.73 12.35
N HIS A 288 -22.46 6.48 11.27
CA HIS A 288 -23.40 6.70 10.19
C HIS A 288 -22.93 6.14 8.84
N ILE A 289 -21.81 5.43 8.80
CA ILE A 289 -21.25 4.89 7.57
C ILE A 289 -21.48 3.38 7.44
N LYS A 290 -21.56 2.91 6.20
CA LYS A 290 -21.70 1.49 5.84
C LYS A 290 -20.37 0.99 5.29
N ILE A 291 -19.69 0.08 5.99
CA ILE A 291 -18.37 -0.45 5.57
C ILE A 291 -18.36 -1.97 5.69
N ARG A 292 -17.96 -2.63 4.58
CA ARG A 292 -17.86 -4.09 4.52
C ARG A 292 -16.67 -4.54 3.68
#